data_525a1b8a217ab7dbd1483d5d0f4b82fe
#
_entry.id   525a1b8a217ab7dbd1483d5d0f4b82fe
#
_cell.length_a   1.000
_cell.length_b   1.000
_cell.length_c   1.000
_cell.angle_alpha   90.00
_cell.angle_beta   90.00
_cell.angle_gamma   90.00
#
_symmetry.space_group_name_H-M   'P 1'
#
loop_
_entity.id
_entity.type
_entity.pdbx_description
1 polymer ?
#
loop_
_entity_poly.entity_id
_entity_poly.type
_entity_poly.pdbx_seq_one_letter_code
_entity_poly.pdbx_strand_id
1 'polypeptide(L)'
;MIELSELNSYQEASLFCSDLSGWQEGPQVLTYGAILLCRKGRAVLNVNYKDWDLYEGAVIILFPNDVVEVKKMESSASCEGDACAGMNASAFEVEMLKYNPSLLREASLQLEQTVYSALREDRCRQDSPVVTHIIDSMFALLRLYFEQHDCTCISQLVLYQLKAFFIGFHEYLQRNPQNCPDEVKSYRVRELFNRFMMLMERDYKKSRDVNYYAEQMNITSKYLSNIVRQVTGHTPKIIIDQYVVLQLKMQLKRSAQSIKEMAWEYHFADASFFCRYFKKHTGMTPQQVRE
;
A
#
# COMPACT_ATOMS: atom_id res chain seq x y z
N MET A 1 9.02 -9.28 19.73
CA MET A 1 8.94 -8.15 18.80
C MET A 1 10.01 -8.38 17.74
N ILE A 2 9.61 -8.90 16.56
CA ILE A 2 10.54 -9.07 15.43
C ILE A 2 10.41 -7.82 14.62
N GLU A 3 11.49 -7.04 14.54
CA GLU A 3 11.56 -5.79 13.80
C GLU A 3 11.18 -5.99 12.31
N LEU A 4 10.36 -5.09 11.80
CA LEU A 4 9.80 -5.03 10.44
C LEU A 4 10.85 -4.87 9.32
N SER A 5 12.15 -4.95 9.59
CA SER A 5 13.19 -4.52 8.65
C SER A 5 13.79 -5.61 7.76
N GLU A 6 13.61 -6.91 8.04
CA GLU A 6 14.29 -7.94 7.24
C GLU A 6 13.38 -9.15 6.96
N LEU A 7 12.67 -9.09 5.83
CA LEU A 7 12.41 -10.32 5.11
C LEU A 7 13.77 -10.83 4.63
N ASN A 8 14.31 -11.83 5.30
CA ASN A 8 15.43 -12.58 4.78
C ASN A 8 15.14 -12.92 3.32
N SER A 9 16.12 -12.76 2.45
CA SER A 9 16.04 -13.00 1.00
C SER A 9 15.56 -14.42 0.62
N TYR A 10 15.28 -15.27 1.57
CA TYR A 10 14.82 -16.65 1.42
C TYR A 10 13.33 -16.85 1.74
N GLN A 11 12.63 -15.91 2.35
CA GLN A 11 11.19 -16.02 2.62
C GLN A 11 10.40 -15.11 1.69
N GLU A 12 9.74 -15.71 0.70
CA GLU A 12 8.91 -14.98 -0.27
C GLU A 12 7.60 -14.46 0.33
N ALA A 13 7.19 -15.01 1.47
CA ALA A 13 6.00 -14.59 2.21
C ALA A 13 6.17 -14.79 3.73
N SER A 14 5.42 -14.05 4.53
CA SER A 14 5.33 -14.20 5.98
C SER A 14 3.92 -13.87 6.46
N LEU A 15 3.50 -14.56 7.54
CA LEU A 15 2.21 -14.34 8.21
C LEU A 15 2.47 -14.02 9.67
N PHE A 16 1.88 -12.92 10.15
CA PHE A 16 2.05 -12.47 11.54
C PHE A 16 0.95 -11.50 11.96
N CYS A 17 0.77 -11.32 13.28
CA CYS A 17 -0.08 -10.27 13.83
C CYS A 17 0.71 -8.98 14.02
N SER A 18 0.06 -7.83 13.81
CA SER A 18 0.64 -6.51 13.94
C SER A 18 -0.39 -5.53 14.51
N ASP A 19 0.11 -4.54 15.23
CA ASP A 19 -0.65 -3.38 15.69
C ASP A 19 -0.49 -2.16 14.77
N LEU A 20 0.25 -2.30 13.67
CA LEU A 20 0.61 -1.24 12.72
C LEU A 20 1.29 -0.02 13.35
N SER A 21 1.87 -0.12 14.55
CA SER A 21 2.55 0.99 15.23
C SER A 21 3.66 1.61 14.39
N GLY A 22 4.41 0.80 13.64
CA GLY A 22 5.45 1.27 12.72
C GLY A 22 4.94 2.14 11.55
N TRP A 23 3.63 2.20 11.30
CA TRP A 23 3.04 3.02 10.22
C TRP A 23 2.44 4.34 10.73
N GLN A 24 2.55 4.61 12.04
CA GLN A 24 2.10 5.87 12.65
C GLN A 24 3.13 6.99 12.54
N GLU A 25 4.39 6.67 12.27
CA GLU A 25 5.49 7.65 12.19
C GLU A 25 5.46 8.51 10.91
N GLY A 26 4.42 8.35 10.08
CA GLY A 26 4.20 9.10 8.85
C GLY A 26 4.17 8.19 7.61
N PRO A 27 3.98 8.79 6.41
CA PRO A 27 3.85 8.03 5.18
C PRO A 27 5.05 7.15 4.88
N GLN A 28 4.80 5.88 4.55
CA GLN A 28 5.82 4.90 4.17
C GLN A 28 5.48 4.29 2.81
N VAL A 29 6.52 3.95 2.01
CA VAL A 29 6.35 3.16 0.78
C VAL A 29 6.55 1.70 1.10
N LEU A 30 5.58 0.88 0.76
CA LEU A 30 5.70 -0.56 0.89
C LEU A 30 6.61 -1.14 -0.20
N THR A 31 7.59 -1.95 0.18
CA THR A 31 8.44 -2.71 -0.77
C THR A 31 7.89 -4.11 -1.05
N TYR A 32 6.75 -4.44 -0.48
CA TYR A 32 6.08 -5.74 -0.51
C TYR A 32 4.58 -5.53 -0.70
N GLY A 33 3.87 -6.56 -1.11
CA GLY A 33 2.42 -6.59 -1.03
C GLY A 33 1.95 -7.17 0.29
N ALA A 34 0.75 -6.80 0.72
CA ALA A 34 0.14 -7.37 1.93
C ALA A 34 -1.38 -7.51 1.80
N ILE A 35 -1.92 -8.52 2.47
CA ILE A 35 -3.35 -8.62 2.77
C ILE A 35 -3.48 -8.53 4.27
N LEU A 36 -4.23 -7.54 4.75
CA LEU A 36 -4.50 -7.33 6.17
C LEU A 36 -5.93 -7.72 6.47
N LEU A 37 -6.11 -8.52 7.50
CA LEU A 37 -7.41 -8.83 8.09
C LEU A 37 -7.46 -8.22 9.48
N CYS A 38 -8.36 -7.28 9.71
CA CYS A 38 -8.55 -6.66 11.02
C CYS A 38 -9.19 -7.68 11.97
N ARG A 39 -8.51 -7.99 13.06
CA ARG A 39 -8.97 -8.93 14.09
C ARG A 39 -9.64 -8.22 15.24
N LYS A 40 -9.16 -7.00 15.60
CA LYS A 40 -9.69 -6.22 16.73
C LYS A 40 -9.50 -4.72 16.49
N GLY A 41 -10.43 -3.93 17.01
CA GLY A 41 -10.33 -2.49 17.02
C GLY A 41 -10.71 -1.83 15.70
N ARG A 42 -10.37 -0.55 15.57
CA ARG A 42 -10.63 0.26 14.38
C ARG A 42 -9.46 1.17 14.09
N ALA A 43 -9.12 1.33 12.81
CA ALA A 43 -8.12 2.27 12.35
C ALA A 43 -8.55 2.94 11.04
N VAL A 44 -8.05 4.14 10.78
CA VAL A 44 -8.11 4.78 9.47
C VAL A 44 -6.75 4.68 8.83
N LEU A 45 -6.67 3.91 7.75
CA LEU A 45 -5.47 3.70 6.97
C LEU A 45 -5.53 4.55 5.71
N ASN A 46 -4.58 5.48 5.55
CA ASN A 46 -4.41 6.20 4.30
C ASN A 46 -3.54 5.36 3.35
N VAL A 47 -4.08 5.04 2.18
CA VAL A 47 -3.35 4.33 1.12
C VAL A 47 -3.43 5.16 -0.15
N ASN A 48 -2.27 5.58 -0.65
CA ASN A 48 -2.15 6.41 -1.85
C ASN A 48 -3.09 7.63 -1.81
N TYR A 49 -3.07 8.34 -0.68
CA TYR A 49 -3.86 9.56 -0.43
C TYR A 49 -5.39 9.36 -0.33
N LYS A 50 -5.86 8.12 -0.25
CA LYS A 50 -7.24 7.79 0.02
C LYS A 50 -7.35 7.13 1.39
N ASP A 51 -8.29 7.58 2.21
CA ASP A 51 -8.55 7.02 3.53
C ASP A 51 -9.48 5.80 3.42
N TRP A 52 -9.16 4.78 4.19
CA TRP A 52 -9.88 3.53 4.29
C TRP A 52 -10.15 3.20 5.75
N ASP A 53 -11.41 2.97 6.08
CA ASP A 53 -11.79 2.47 7.41
C ASP A 53 -11.47 0.98 7.51
N LEU A 54 -10.67 0.62 8.49
CA LEU A 54 -10.32 -0.74 8.82
C LEU A 54 -10.88 -1.06 10.21
N TYR A 55 -11.83 -1.98 10.29
CA TYR A 55 -12.51 -2.39 11.52
C TYR A 55 -12.64 -3.92 11.55
N GLU A 56 -13.05 -4.49 12.65
CA GLU A 56 -13.10 -5.94 12.85
C GLU A 56 -13.82 -6.67 11.70
N GLY A 57 -13.15 -7.66 11.11
CA GLY A 57 -13.58 -8.39 9.93
C GLY A 57 -13.28 -7.71 8.58
N ALA A 58 -12.82 -6.45 8.58
CA ALA A 58 -12.42 -5.79 7.34
C ALA A 58 -11.11 -6.35 6.79
N VAL A 59 -11.05 -6.42 5.47
CA VAL A 59 -9.85 -6.83 4.73
C VAL A 59 -9.39 -5.70 3.84
N ILE A 60 -8.09 -5.43 3.85
CA ILE A 60 -7.48 -4.49 2.91
C ILE A 60 -6.32 -5.13 2.16
N ILE A 61 -6.27 -4.87 0.85
CA ILE A 61 -5.21 -5.34 -0.03
C ILE A 61 -4.24 -4.18 -0.31
N LEU A 62 -2.97 -4.41 -0.04
CA LEU A 62 -1.88 -3.48 -0.27
C LEU A 62 -0.91 -4.05 -1.30
N PHE A 63 -0.44 -3.19 -2.18
CA PHE A 63 0.48 -3.56 -3.25
C PHE A 63 1.88 -2.99 -3.01
N PRO A 64 2.93 -3.60 -3.58
CA PRO A 64 4.25 -2.98 -3.60
C PRO A 64 4.18 -1.58 -4.18
N ASN A 65 4.95 -0.67 -3.63
CA ASN A 65 4.98 0.77 -3.91
C ASN A 65 3.74 1.57 -3.45
N ASP A 66 2.78 0.96 -2.77
CA ASP A 66 1.75 1.74 -2.11
C ASP A 66 2.37 2.62 -1.02
N VAL A 67 1.89 3.85 -0.94
CA VAL A 67 2.18 4.78 0.16
C VAL A 67 1.13 4.57 1.23
N VAL A 68 1.54 4.17 2.41
CA VAL A 68 0.63 3.87 3.53
C VAL A 68 0.96 4.71 4.75
N GLU A 69 -0.07 5.09 5.49
CA GLU A 69 0.05 5.82 6.76
C GLU A 69 -1.17 5.51 7.63
N VAL A 70 -0.97 5.26 8.90
CA VAL A 70 -2.08 5.17 9.86
C VAL A 70 -2.42 6.58 10.36
N LYS A 71 -3.62 7.06 10.03
CA LYS A 71 -4.10 8.41 10.41
C LYS A 71 -4.71 8.44 11.80
N LYS A 72 -5.47 7.40 12.13
CA LYS A 72 -6.21 7.31 13.38
C LYS A 72 -6.32 5.86 13.79
N MET A 73 -6.22 5.60 15.07
CA MET A 73 -6.40 4.28 15.64
C MET A 73 -7.31 4.42 16.87
N GLU A 74 -8.34 3.58 16.94
CA GLU A 74 -9.26 3.53 18.06
C GLU A 74 -9.13 2.16 18.71
N SER A 75 -8.74 2.14 19.97
CA SER A 75 -8.84 0.92 20.79
C SER A 75 -10.31 0.73 21.19
N SER A 76 -10.80 -0.50 21.15
CA SER A 76 -12.19 -0.84 21.53
C SER A 76 -12.43 -0.80 23.06
N ALA A 77 -11.93 0.23 23.74
CA ALA A 77 -12.15 0.45 25.16
C ALA A 77 -13.13 1.59 25.36
N SER A 78 -14.43 1.31 25.20
CA SER A 78 -15.51 2.08 25.81
C SER A 78 -16.41 1.14 26.62
N CYS A 79 -15.89 0.61 27.71
CA CYS A 79 -16.72 0.21 28.84
C CYS A 79 -16.61 1.32 29.88
N GLU A 80 -17.60 2.19 29.93
CA GLU A 80 -17.83 3.03 31.09
C GLU A 80 -18.14 2.12 32.30
N GLY A 81 -17.18 2.03 33.23
CA GLY A 81 -17.35 1.26 34.45
C GLY A 81 -16.03 1.10 35.20
N ASP A 82 -15.90 1.86 36.29
CA ASP A 82 -14.79 1.86 37.26
C ASP A 82 -14.56 0.50 37.93
N ALA A 83 -14.00 -0.51 37.26
CA ALA A 83 -13.56 -1.73 37.96
C ALA A 83 -12.65 -2.65 37.16
N CYS A 84 -11.68 -2.19 36.37
CA CYS A 84 -10.65 -3.06 35.81
C CYS A 84 -9.29 -2.33 35.63
N ALA A 85 -8.71 -1.89 36.71
CA ALA A 85 -7.30 -1.53 36.76
C ALA A 85 -6.48 -2.82 36.72
N GLY A 86 -6.03 -3.25 35.52
CA GLY A 86 -5.10 -4.39 35.40
C GLY A 86 -5.18 -5.24 34.15
N MET A 87 -6.12 -5.03 33.23
CA MET A 87 -6.13 -5.75 31.94
C MET A 87 -5.83 -4.79 30.82
N ASN A 88 -4.78 -5.10 30.02
CA ASN A 88 -4.40 -4.36 28.83
C ASN A 88 -5.65 -4.14 27.96
N ALA A 89 -6.06 -2.87 27.82
CA ALA A 89 -7.13 -2.46 26.91
C ALA A 89 -6.87 -3.07 25.55
N SER A 90 -7.87 -3.68 24.92
CA SER A 90 -7.74 -4.44 23.69
C SER A 90 -7.12 -3.56 22.60
N ALA A 91 -5.85 -3.76 22.38
CA ALA A 91 -5.08 -3.09 21.36
C ALA A 91 -5.68 -3.42 19.97
N PHE A 92 -5.59 -2.48 19.05
CA PHE A 92 -5.85 -2.73 17.63
C PHE A 92 -4.96 -3.87 17.15
N GLU A 93 -5.51 -4.81 16.41
CA GLU A 93 -4.78 -5.97 15.91
C GLU A 93 -5.21 -6.33 14.50
N VAL A 94 -4.23 -6.48 13.61
CA VAL A 94 -4.42 -7.03 12.27
C VAL A 94 -3.58 -8.28 12.09
N GLU A 95 -4.13 -9.26 11.40
CA GLU A 95 -3.36 -10.38 10.87
C GLU A 95 -2.90 -10.04 9.45
N MET A 96 -1.60 -10.11 9.19
CA MET A 96 -0.98 -9.65 7.96
C MET A 96 -0.30 -10.80 7.23
N LEU A 97 -0.76 -11.11 6.03
CA LEU A 97 -0.02 -11.89 5.05
C LEU A 97 0.82 -10.93 4.21
N LYS A 98 2.13 -10.96 4.41
CA LYS A 98 3.11 -10.20 3.65
C LYS A 98 3.73 -11.07 2.57
N TYR A 99 3.89 -10.55 1.34
CA TYR A 99 4.48 -11.28 0.23
C TYR A 99 5.35 -10.37 -0.63
N ASN A 100 6.40 -10.93 -1.22
CA ASN A 100 7.32 -10.15 -2.04
C ASN A 100 6.73 -9.82 -3.44
N PRO A 101 7.30 -8.82 -4.16
CA PRO A 101 6.81 -8.44 -5.48
C PRO A 101 6.94 -9.53 -6.55
N SER A 102 7.86 -10.49 -6.41
CA SER A 102 8.00 -11.60 -7.37
C SER A 102 6.82 -12.55 -7.27
N LEU A 103 6.41 -12.89 -6.05
CA LEU A 103 5.26 -13.75 -5.80
C LEU A 103 3.95 -13.10 -6.32
N LEU A 104 3.78 -11.79 -6.08
CA LEU A 104 2.65 -11.04 -6.65
C LEU A 104 2.66 -11.07 -8.17
N ARG A 105 3.83 -10.84 -8.79
CA ARG A 105 3.97 -10.87 -10.26
C ARG A 105 3.57 -12.23 -10.82
N GLU A 106 4.03 -13.31 -10.21
CA GLU A 106 3.68 -14.67 -10.62
C GLU A 106 2.18 -14.97 -10.41
N ALA A 107 1.61 -14.52 -9.28
CA ALA A 107 0.17 -14.62 -9.03
C ALA A 107 -0.64 -13.84 -10.07
N SER A 108 -0.16 -12.69 -10.52
CA SER A 108 -0.86 -11.78 -11.45
C SER A 108 -0.66 -12.12 -12.93
N LEU A 109 0.37 -12.90 -13.31
CA LEU A 109 0.65 -13.25 -14.72
C LEU A 109 -0.52 -13.94 -15.45
N GLN A 110 -1.40 -14.60 -14.72
CA GLN A 110 -2.58 -15.30 -15.26
C GLN A 110 -3.88 -14.53 -15.02
N LEU A 111 -3.82 -13.37 -14.34
CA LEU A 111 -4.97 -12.52 -14.11
C LEU A 111 -5.11 -11.53 -15.26
N GLU A 112 -6.33 -11.33 -15.72
CA GLU A 112 -6.61 -10.25 -16.64
C GLU A 112 -6.25 -8.89 -16.01
N GLN A 113 -5.80 -7.95 -16.82
CA GLN A 113 -5.43 -6.62 -16.33
C GLN A 113 -6.59 -5.89 -15.64
N THR A 114 -7.83 -6.21 -16.04
CA THR A 114 -9.08 -5.76 -15.43
C THR A 114 -9.21 -6.15 -13.97
N VAL A 115 -8.82 -7.39 -13.61
CA VAL A 115 -8.82 -7.88 -12.22
C VAL A 115 -7.91 -7.06 -11.34
N TYR A 116 -6.68 -6.84 -11.81
CA TYR A 116 -5.68 -6.09 -11.04
C TYR A 116 -6.09 -4.63 -10.82
N SER A 117 -6.69 -4.01 -11.84
CA SER A 117 -7.22 -2.65 -11.73
C SER A 117 -8.38 -2.58 -10.74
N ALA A 118 -9.34 -3.51 -10.81
CA ALA A 118 -10.46 -3.57 -9.89
C ALA A 118 -10.01 -3.75 -8.42
N LEU A 119 -9.02 -4.62 -8.19
CA LEU A 119 -8.44 -4.82 -6.86
C LEU A 119 -7.75 -3.56 -6.30
N ARG A 120 -7.14 -2.76 -7.16
CA ARG A 120 -6.53 -1.47 -6.75
C ARG A 120 -7.56 -0.37 -6.48
N GLU A 121 -8.71 -0.42 -7.15
CA GLU A 121 -9.79 0.56 -6.98
C GLU A 121 -10.58 0.32 -5.69
N ASP A 122 -10.85 -0.93 -5.39
CA ASP A 122 -11.67 -1.34 -4.26
C ASP A 122 -10.88 -2.30 -3.36
N ARG A 123 -10.00 -1.72 -2.58
CA ARG A 123 -8.99 -2.44 -1.78
C ARG A 123 -9.52 -2.97 -0.46
N CYS A 124 -10.58 -2.35 0.07
CA CYS A 124 -11.12 -2.66 1.38
C CYS A 124 -12.58 -3.06 1.27
N ARG A 125 -12.90 -4.24 1.75
CA ARG A 125 -14.26 -4.79 1.75
C ARG A 125 -14.64 -5.39 3.08
N GLN A 126 -15.95 -5.28 3.38
CA GLN A 126 -16.52 -5.72 4.63
C GLN A 126 -17.95 -6.21 4.53
N ASP A 127 -18.59 -6.07 3.37
CA ASP A 127 -20.05 -6.05 3.27
C ASP A 127 -20.72 -7.44 3.19
N SER A 128 -19.95 -8.52 3.20
CA SER A 128 -20.52 -9.85 3.05
C SER A 128 -19.97 -10.85 4.06
N PRO A 129 -20.82 -11.44 4.90
CA PRO A 129 -20.41 -12.54 5.80
C PRO A 129 -19.71 -13.69 5.07
N VAL A 130 -20.10 -13.94 3.80
CA VAL A 130 -19.49 -14.98 2.97
C VAL A 130 -18.04 -14.64 2.64
N VAL A 131 -17.75 -13.38 2.25
CA VAL A 131 -16.39 -12.94 1.94
C VAL A 131 -15.51 -13.00 3.19
N THR A 132 -16.00 -12.51 4.32
CA THR A 132 -15.29 -12.59 5.60
C THR A 132 -14.95 -14.04 5.94
N HIS A 133 -15.90 -14.96 5.79
CA HIS A 133 -15.67 -16.39 6.07
C HIS A 133 -14.64 -17.03 5.12
N ILE A 134 -14.67 -16.69 3.83
CA ILE A 134 -13.67 -17.18 2.85
C ILE A 134 -12.26 -16.69 3.26
N ILE A 135 -12.14 -15.42 3.64
CA ILE A 135 -10.87 -14.84 4.03
C ILE A 135 -10.37 -15.42 5.36
N ASP A 136 -11.24 -15.58 6.34
CA ASP A 136 -10.92 -16.26 7.60
C ASP A 136 -10.40 -17.69 7.36
N SER A 137 -11.04 -18.42 6.45
CA SER A 137 -10.61 -19.77 6.09
C SER A 137 -9.26 -19.77 5.40
N MET A 138 -8.99 -18.78 4.52
CA MET A 138 -7.69 -18.60 3.87
C MET A 138 -6.59 -18.33 4.90
N PHE A 139 -6.83 -17.40 5.84
CA PHE A 139 -5.85 -17.09 6.88
C PHE A 139 -5.64 -18.28 7.84
N ALA A 140 -6.70 -19.01 8.19
CA ALA A 140 -6.59 -20.22 9.01
C ALA A 140 -5.72 -21.29 8.32
N LEU A 141 -5.91 -21.51 7.02
CA LEU A 141 -5.10 -22.44 6.24
C LEU A 141 -3.64 -21.98 6.13
N LEU A 142 -3.41 -20.69 5.90
CA LEU A 142 -2.07 -20.12 5.86
C LEU A 142 -1.34 -20.29 7.20
N ARG A 143 -2.01 -20.08 8.35
CA ARG A 143 -1.41 -20.34 9.66
C ARG A 143 -0.90 -21.77 9.76
N LEU A 144 -1.71 -22.76 9.40
CA LEU A 144 -1.30 -24.16 9.41
C LEU A 144 -0.05 -24.41 8.54
N TYR A 145 0.06 -23.77 7.39
CA TYR A 145 1.24 -23.89 6.52
C TYR A 145 2.49 -23.27 7.15
N PHE A 146 2.36 -22.07 7.77
CA PHE A 146 3.48 -21.38 8.38
C PHE A 146 3.92 -21.99 9.72
N GLU A 147 3.05 -22.72 10.42
CA GLU A 147 3.38 -23.49 11.64
C GLU A 147 4.17 -24.76 11.35
N GLN A 148 4.11 -25.27 10.12
CA GLN A 148 4.89 -26.44 9.73
C GLN A 148 6.32 -26.03 9.36
N HIS A 149 7.25 -26.15 10.30
CA HIS A 149 8.66 -25.73 10.12
C HIS A 149 9.40 -26.43 8.96
N ASP A 150 8.92 -27.59 8.49
CA ASP A 150 9.55 -28.39 7.43
C ASP A 150 8.89 -28.24 6.07
N CYS A 151 7.98 -27.28 5.90
CA CYS A 151 7.25 -27.09 4.63
C CYS A 151 8.14 -26.45 3.56
N THR A 152 8.74 -27.25 2.68
CA THR A 152 9.61 -26.79 1.57
C THR A 152 8.84 -26.08 0.46
N CYS A 153 7.51 -26.25 0.38
CA CYS A 153 6.64 -25.72 -0.70
C CYS A 153 5.82 -24.51 -0.28
N ILE A 154 6.17 -23.84 0.85
CA ILE A 154 5.35 -22.76 1.40
C ILE A 154 5.11 -21.62 0.40
N SER A 155 6.11 -21.22 -0.36
CA SER A 155 5.98 -20.18 -1.40
C SER A 155 4.96 -20.56 -2.48
N GLN A 156 4.93 -21.82 -2.90
CA GLN A 156 3.94 -22.31 -3.87
C GLN A 156 2.52 -22.35 -3.29
N LEU A 157 2.39 -22.78 -2.03
CA LEU A 157 1.10 -22.79 -1.33
C LEU A 157 0.54 -21.37 -1.21
N VAL A 158 1.36 -20.42 -0.79
CA VAL A 158 0.98 -19.01 -0.72
C VAL A 158 0.63 -18.46 -2.11
N LEU A 159 1.41 -18.79 -3.15
CA LEU A 159 1.12 -18.39 -4.53
C LEU A 159 -0.27 -18.84 -4.99
N TYR A 160 -0.63 -20.11 -4.76
CA TYR A 160 -1.93 -20.62 -5.13
C TYR A 160 -3.07 -20.01 -4.31
N GLN A 161 -2.84 -19.73 -3.03
CA GLN A 161 -3.80 -19.02 -2.19
C GLN A 161 -4.01 -17.58 -2.67
N LEU A 162 -2.95 -16.86 -3.05
CA LEU A 162 -3.06 -15.52 -3.63
C LEU A 162 -3.81 -15.53 -4.96
N LYS A 163 -3.53 -16.51 -5.84
CA LYS A 163 -4.27 -16.66 -7.12
C LYS A 163 -5.75 -16.90 -6.87
N ALA A 164 -6.09 -17.84 -6.01
CA ALA A 164 -7.49 -18.15 -5.67
C ALA A 164 -8.19 -16.94 -5.04
N PHE A 165 -7.52 -16.24 -4.13
CA PHE A 165 -8.04 -15.04 -3.50
C PHE A 165 -8.34 -13.93 -4.52
N PHE A 166 -7.38 -13.59 -5.39
CA PHE A 166 -7.57 -12.52 -6.36
C PHE A 166 -8.67 -12.83 -7.37
N ILE A 167 -8.75 -14.07 -7.85
CA ILE A 167 -9.84 -14.50 -8.77
C ILE A 167 -11.19 -14.44 -8.05
N GLY A 168 -11.28 -14.98 -6.86
CA GLY A 168 -12.52 -14.98 -6.08
C GLY A 168 -12.97 -13.58 -5.68
N PHE A 169 -12.03 -12.70 -5.32
CA PHE A 169 -12.34 -11.32 -4.99
C PHE A 169 -12.82 -10.52 -6.21
N HIS A 170 -12.20 -10.73 -7.37
CA HIS A 170 -12.67 -10.13 -8.62
C HIS A 170 -14.08 -10.59 -8.99
N GLU A 171 -14.35 -11.89 -8.92
CA GLU A 171 -15.68 -12.45 -9.17
C GLU A 171 -16.73 -11.86 -8.21
N TYR A 172 -16.35 -11.67 -6.94
CA TYR A 172 -17.19 -10.99 -5.96
C TYR A 172 -17.48 -9.53 -6.34
N LEU A 173 -16.48 -8.78 -6.78
CA LEU A 173 -16.65 -7.40 -7.24
C LEU A 173 -17.59 -7.31 -8.45
N GLN A 174 -17.47 -8.25 -9.39
CA GLN A 174 -18.33 -8.30 -10.58
C GLN A 174 -19.81 -8.61 -10.24
N ARG A 175 -20.04 -9.48 -9.25
CA ARG A 175 -21.40 -9.86 -8.82
C ARG A 175 -22.07 -8.82 -7.93
N ASN A 176 -21.28 -7.97 -7.27
CA ASN A 176 -21.76 -6.96 -6.34
C ASN A 176 -21.28 -5.57 -6.77
N PRO A 177 -21.71 -5.09 -7.97
CA PRO A 177 -21.42 -3.71 -8.34
C PRO A 177 -22.12 -2.80 -7.32
N GLN A 178 -21.41 -1.83 -6.78
CA GLN A 178 -22.04 -0.83 -5.91
C GLN A 178 -22.96 0.01 -6.77
N ASN A 179 -24.26 -0.05 -6.52
CA ASN A 179 -25.28 0.72 -7.21
C ASN A 179 -25.27 2.17 -6.72
N CYS A 180 -24.40 3.01 -7.27
CA CYS A 180 -24.45 4.47 -7.08
C CYS A 180 -24.66 5.17 -8.42
N PRO A 181 -25.70 6.03 -8.57
CA PRO A 181 -26.00 6.70 -9.83
C PRO A 181 -24.92 7.69 -10.34
N ASP A 182 -24.00 8.11 -9.47
CA ASP A 182 -22.87 8.99 -9.82
C ASP A 182 -21.59 8.23 -10.25
N GLU A 183 -21.66 6.90 -10.39
CA GLU A 183 -20.50 6.02 -10.49
C GLU A 183 -19.72 6.11 -11.79
N VAL A 184 -20.36 6.34 -12.94
CA VAL A 184 -19.62 6.33 -14.21
C VAL A 184 -18.57 7.43 -14.27
N LYS A 185 -18.88 8.62 -13.76
CA LYS A 185 -17.89 9.72 -13.66
C LYS A 185 -16.85 9.44 -12.56
N SER A 186 -17.28 8.94 -11.44
CA SER A 186 -16.41 8.58 -10.30
C SER A 186 -15.48 7.42 -10.65
N TYR A 187 -15.98 6.39 -11.35
CA TYR A 187 -15.20 5.27 -11.85
C TYR A 187 -14.09 5.71 -12.79
N ARG A 188 -14.43 6.50 -13.83
CA ARG A 188 -13.45 7.01 -14.79
C ARG A 188 -12.39 7.90 -14.17
N VAL A 189 -12.76 8.72 -13.19
CA VAL A 189 -11.82 9.56 -12.44
C VAL A 189 -10.85 8.69 -11.63
N ARG A 190 -11.36 7.66 -10.94
CA ARG A 190 -10.55 6.73 -10.17
C ARG A 190 -9.62 5.90 -11.06
N GLU A 191 -10.13 5.36 -12.16
CA GLU A 191 -9.33 4.63 -13.16
C GLU A 191 -8.16 5.47 -13.67
N LEU A 192 -8.43 6.72 -14.06
CA LEU A 192 -7.40 7.64 -14.52
C LEU A 192 -6.40 8.00 -13.41
N PHE A 193 -6.87 8.18 -12.18
CA PHE A 193 -5.98 8.40 -11.04
C PHE A 193 -5.06 7.19 -10.79
N ASN A 194 -5.61 5.97 -10.79
CA ASN A 194 -4.81 4.75 -10.63
C ASN A 194 -3.78 4.59 -11.76
N ARG A 195 -4.18 4.90 -13.01
CA ARG A 195 -3.25 4.91 -14.14
C ARG A 195 -2.12 5.94 -13.96
N PHE A 196 -2.44 7.14 -13.43
CA PHE A 196 -1.43 8.13 -13.06
C PHE A 196 -0.47 7.59 -12.00
N MET A 197 -0.98 6.96 -10.94
CA MET A 197 -0.15 6.37 -9.88
C MET A 197 0.76 5.27 -10.42
N MET A 198 0.27 4.37 -11.26
CA MET A 198 1.07 3.31 -11.91
C MET A 198 2.18 3.90 -12.80
N LEU A 199 1.87 4.95 -13.58
CA LEU A 199 2.87 5.64 -14.40
C LEU A 199 3.93 6.33 -13.53
N MET A 200 3.51 6.95 -12.44
CA MET A 200 4.40 7.59 -11.48
C MET A 200 5.34 6.55 -10.82
N GLU A 201 4.82 5.41 -10.38
CA GLU A 201 5.62 4.28 -9.87
C GLU A 201 6.68 3.79 -10.87
N ARG A 202 6.33 3.75 -12.15
CA ARG A 202 7.26 3.32 -13.22
C ARG A 202 8.31 4.36 -13.56
N ASP A 203 7.93 5.63 -13.59
CA ASP A 203 8.71 6.69 -14.24
C ASP A 203 9.18 7.81 -13.29
N TYR A 204 8.97 7.71 -11.96
CA TYR A 204 9.34 8.75 -10.98
C TYR A 204 10.82 9.16 -11.02
N LYS A 205 11.71 8.26 -11.42
CA LYS A 205 13.13 8.57 -11.64
C LYS A 205 13.35 9.41 -12.90
N LYS A 206 12.55 9.19 -13.95
CA LYS A 206 12.70 9.83 -15.27
C LYS A 206 12.21 11.26 -15.28
N SER A 207 11.05 11.53 -14.69
CA SER A 207 10.43 12.85 -14.74
C SER A 207 9.65 13.21 -13.47
N ARG A 208 9.70 14.50 -13.12
CA ARG A 208 8.90 15.13 -12.06
C ARG A 208 7.92 16.17 -12.63
N ASP A 209 7.79 16.22 -13.96
CA ASP A 209 6.91 17.14 -14.64
C ASP A 209 5.51 16.54 -14.82
N VAL A 210 4.49 17.31 -14.45
CA VAL A 210 3.08 16.93 -14.61
C VAL A 210 2.71 16.73 -16.09
N ASN A 211 3.31 17.53 -16.98
CA ASN A 211 3.07 17.41 -18.43
C ASN A 211 3.51 16.05 -18.97
N TYR A 212 4.67 15.55 -18.52
CA TYR A 212 5.16 14.22 -18.89
C TYR A 212 4.11 13.12 -18.63
N TYR A 213 3.52 13.11 -17.44
CA TYR A 213 2.51 12.11 -17.07
C TYR A 213 1.20 12.30 -17.83
N ALA A 214 0.78 13.53 -18.03
CA ALA A 214 -0.42 13.83 -18.82
C ALA A 214 -0.29 13.37 -20.28
N GLU A 215 0.87 13.59 -20.92
CA GLU A 215 1.20 13.11 -22.26
C GLU A 215 1.18 11.57 -22.34
N GLN A 216 1.79 10.89 -21.37
CA GLN A 216 1.78 9.41 -21.30
C GLN A 216 0.36 8.83 -21.14
N MET A 217 -0.56 9.62 -20.59
CA MET A 217 -1.97 9.25 -20.43
C MET A 217 -2.85 9.69 -21.61
N ASN A 218 -2.31 10.43 -22.57
CA ASN A 218 -3.04 11.07 -23.67
C ASN A 218 -4.17 12.01 -23.18
N ILE A 219 -3.91 12.79 -22.12
CA ILE A 219 -4.81 13.79 -21.56
C ILE A 219 -4.09 15.12 -21.34
N THR A 220 -4.84 16.19 -21.10
CA THR A 220 -4.25 17.49 -20.77
C THR A 220 -3.80 17.53 -19.31
N SER A 221 -2.73 18.30 -19.02
CA SER A 221 -2.26 18.54 -17.64
C SER A 221 -3.32 19.17 -16.75
N LYS A 222 -4.21 19.99 -17.33
CA LYS A 222 -5.35 20.58 -16.61
C LYS A 222 -6.35 19.49 -16.20
N TYR A 223 -6.65 18.55 -17.08
CA TYR A 223 -7.56 17.44 -16.77
C TYR A 223 -6.96 16.49 -15.74
N LEU A 224 -5.67 16.13 -15.86
CA LEU A 224 -4.95 15.38 -14.86
C LEU A 224 -4.98 16.08 -13.49
N SER A 225 -4.78 17.40 -13.47
CA SER A 225 -4.83 18.18 -12.23
C SER A 225 -6.21 18.14 -11.56
N ASN A 226 -7.28 18.18 -12.35
CA ASN A 226 -8.63 18.06 -11.82
C ASN A 226 -8.90 16.67 -11.24
N ILE A 227 -8.49 15.60 -11.93
CA ILE A 227 -8.62 14.22 -11.48
C ILE A 227 -7.90 14.03 -10.14
N VAL A 228 -6.62 14.41 -10.08
CA VAL A 228 -5.80 14.21 -8.87
C VAL A 228 -6.36 15.02 -7.71
N ARG A 229 -6.76 16.28 -7.92
CA ARG A 229 -7.37 17.09 -6.85
C ARG A 229 -8.70 16.51 -6.35
N GLN A 230 -9.52 15.98 -7.26
CA GLN A 230 -10.80 15.38 -6.88
C GLN A 230 -10.60 14.16 -5.98
N VAL A 231 -9.56 13.36 -6.22
CA VAL A 231 -9.30 12.13 -5.45
C VAL A 231 -8.52 12.40 -4.17
N THR A 232 -7.53 13.31 -4.20
CA THR A 232 -6.54 13.46 -3.12
C THR A 232 -6.61 14.80 -2.38
N GLY A 233 -7.34 15.77 -2.91
CA GLY A 233 -7.30 17.15 -2.43
C GLY A 233 -6.03 17.93 -2.81
N HIS A 234 -5.03 17.26 -3.41
CA HIS A 234 -3.72 17.84 -3.74
C HIS A 234 -3.49 18.00 -5.24
N THR A 235 -2.48 18.78 -5.62
CA THR A 235 -2.07 18.87 -7.03
C THR A 235 -1.20 17.66 -7.42
N PRO A 236 -1.18 17.25 -8.72
CA PRO A 236 -0.29 16.17 -9.18
C PRO A 236 1.17 16.44 -8.85
N LYS A 237 1.60 17.70 -8.89
CA LYS A 237 2.98 18.10 -8.56
C LYS A 237 3.33 17.77 -7.12
N ILE A 238 2.43 18.03 -6.17
CA ILE A 238 2.63 17.68 -4.76
C ILE A 238 2.76 16.16 -4.60
N ILE A 239 1.89 15.39 -5.24
CA ILE A 239 1.91 13.91 -5.17
C ILE A 239 3.22 13.37 -5.72
N ILE A 240 3.65 13.84 -6.91
CA ILE A 240 4.91 13.42 -7.53
C ILE A 240 6.10 13.75 -6.61
N ASP A 241 6.17 14.99 -6.09
CA ASP A 241 7.27 15.42 -5.25
C ASP A 241 7.34 14.64 -3.95
N GLN A 242 6.20 14.40 -3.29
CA GLN A 242 6.13 13.57 -2.08
C GLN A 242 6.60 12.14 -2.33
N TYR A 243 6.14 11.52 -3.43
CA TYR A 243 6.54 10.17 -3.80
C TYR A 243 8.04 10.08 -4.09
N VAL A 244 8.59 11.01 -4.90
CA VAL A 244 10.02 11.06 -5.23
C VAL A 244 10.87 11.24 -3.97
N VAL A 245 10.49 12.17 -3.09
CA VAL A 245 11.21 12.42 -1.82
C VAL A 245 11.21 11.19 -0.93
N LEU A 246 10.08 10.47 -0.86
CA LEU A 246 9.97 9.26 -0.06
C LEU A 246 10.89 8.16 -0.60
N GLN A 247 10.93 7.96 -1.92
CA GLN A 247 11.85 7.03 -2.57
C GLN A 247 13.33 7.42 -2.35
N LEU A 248 13.64 8.71 -2.43
CA LEU A 248 14.98 9.22 -2.14
C LEU A 248 15.40 8.98 -0.68
N LYS A 249 14.50 9.20 0.30
CA LYS A 249 14.77 8.88 1.71
C LYS A 249 15.10 7.39 1.90
N MET A 250 14.32 6.51 1.28
CA MET A 250 14.55 5.07 1.37
C MET A 250 15.90 4.68 0.74
N GLN A 251 16.23 5.23 -0.43
CA GLN A 251 17.48 4.91 -1.11
C GLN A 251 18.69 5.46 -0.36
N LEU A 252 18.60 6.66 0.23
CA LEU A 252 19.65 7.22 1.08
C LEU A 252 19.99 6.33 2.27
N LYS A 253 18.98 5.72 2.89
CA LYS A 253 19.17 4.82 4.05
C LYS A 253 19.69 3.42 3.66
N ARG A 254 19.40 2.95 2.45
CA ARG A 254 19.70 1.57 2.02
C ARG A 254 20.92 1.43 1.13
N SER A 255 21.33 2.49 0.48
CA SER A 255 22.36 2.47 -0.56
C SER A 255 23.60 3.26 -0.15
N ALA A 256 24.77 2.68 -0.47
CA ALA A 256 26.07 3.38 -0.34
C ALA A 256 26.37 4.33 -1.51
N GLN A 257 25.43 4.49 -2.48
CA GLN A 257 25.60 5.39 -3.62
C GLN A 257 25.91 6.83 -3.16
N SER A 258 26.79 7.50 -3.88
CA SER A 258 27.07 8.91 -3.65
C SER A 258 25.86 9.80 -4.00
N ILE A 259 25.78 10.98 -3.40
CA ILE A 259 24.76 12.00 -3.73
C ILE A 259 24.77 12.36 -5.22
N LYS A 260 25.96 12.38 -5.84
CA LYS A 260 26.13 12.67 -7.27
C LYS A 260 25.54 11.56 -8.16
N GLU A 261 25.76 10.31 -7.82
CA GLU A 261 25.19 9.15 -8.53
C GLU A 261 23.68 9.12 -8.40
N MET A 262 23.13 9.37 -7.21
CA MET A 262 21.69 9.47 -7.00
C MET A 262 21.07 10.62 -7.81
N ALA A 263 21.71 11.80 -7.82
CA ALA A 263 21.25 12.93 -8.63
C ALA A 263 21.20 12.57 -10.12
N TRP A 264 22.19 11.84 -10.62
CA TRP A 264 22.24 11.37 -11.99
C TRP A 264 21.15 10.33 -12.29
N GLU A 265 20.99 9.32 -11.41
CA GLU A 265 19.99 8.25 -11.54
C GLU A 265 18.55 8.79 -11.59
N TYR A 266 18.27 9.84 -10.80
CA TYR A 266 16.97 10.49 -10.76
C TYR A 266 16.83 11.66 -11.74
N HIS A 267 17.73 11.78 -12.71
CA HIS A 267 17.70 12.83 -13.74
C HIS A 267 17.57 14.25 -13.17
N PHE A 268 18.30 14.55 -12.09
CA PHE A 268 18.49 15.93 -11.64
C PHE A 268 19.57 16.59 -12.48
N ALA A 269 19.46 17.90 -12.73
CA ALA A 269 20.44 18.65 -13.50
C ALA A 269 21.86 18.54 -12.91
N ASP A 270 21.95 18.58 -11.59
CA ASP A 270 23.21 18.42 -10.84
C ASP A 270 22.94 18.03 -9.38
N ALA A 271 23.99 17.67 -8.65
CA ALA A 271 23.90 17.30 -7.23
C ALA A 271 23.46 18.47 -6.32
N SER A 272 23.77 19.71 -6.70
CA SER A 272 23.37 20.90 -5.94
C SER A 272 21.88 21.14 -6.05
N PHE A 273 21.30 20.96 -7.25
CA PHE A 273 19.86 21.03 -7.47
C PHE A 273 19.14 19.91 -6.71
N PHE A 274 19.66 18.68 -6.74
CA PHE A 274 19.15 17.54 -5.95
C PHE A 274 19.12 17.87 -4.45
N CYS A 275 20.22 18.38 -3.88
CA CYS A 275 20.29 18.74 -2.46
C CYS A 275 19.28 19.84 -2.09
N ARG A 276 19.14 20.89 -2.93
CA ARG A 276 18.14 21.95 -2.71
C ARG A 276 16.73 21.43 -2.78
N TYR A 277 16.42 20.60 -3.78
CA TYR A 277 15.11 19.96 -3.93
C TYR A 277 14.78 19.10 -2.71
N PHE A 278 15.68 18.23 -2.31
CA PHE A 278 15.48 17.35 -1.16
C PHE A 278 15.29 18.14 0.14
N LYS A 279 16.15 19.14 0.41
CA LYS A 279 16.03 20.00 1.60
C LYS A 279 14.74 20.82 1.60
N LYS A 280 14.30 21.32 0.44
CA LYS A 280 13.04 22.05 0.30
C LYS A 280 11.84 21.22 0.76
N HIS A 281 11.82 19.92 0.45
CA HIS A 281 10.67 19.05 0.73
C HIS A 281 10.77 18.31 2.06
N THR A 282 11.97 18.18 2.66
CA THR A 282 12.18 17.39 3.89
C THR A 282 12.62 18.25 5.08
N GLY A 283 13.07 19.48 4.84
CA GLY A 283 13.75 20.31 5.85
C GLY A 283 15.20 19.90 6.13
N MET A 284 15.63 18.72 5.70
CA MET A 284 16.95 18.13 5.98
C MET A 284 17.78 17.98 4.71
N THR A 285 19.11 17.97 4.84
CA THR A 285 19.97 17.62 3.71
C THR A 285 19.99 16.10 3.49
N PRO A 286 20.32 15.63 2.25
CA PRO A 286 20.49 14.20 1.99
C PRO A 286 21.54 13.54 2.90
N GLN A 287 22.60 14.25 3.26
CA GLN A 287 23.64 13.77 4.15
C GLN A 287 23.11 13.52 5.57
N GLN A 288 22.32 14.46 6.11
CA GLN A 288 21.68 14.33 7.44
C GLN A 288 20.67 13.17 7.54
N VAL A 289 20.08 12.75 6.42
CA VAL A 289 19.15 11.61 6.40
C VAL A 289 19.88 10.28 6.28
N ARG A 290 21.12 10.31 5.76
CA ARG A 290 21.97 9.12 5.63
C ARG A 290 22.66 8.74 6.95
N GLU A 291 23.00 9.72 7.78
CA GLU A 291 23.54 9.55 9.14
C GLU A 291 22.45 9.06 10.11
#